data_1cd0cc2523f61482f3387221c100af58
#
_entry.id   1cd0cc2523f61482f3387221c100af58
#
_cell.length_a   1.000
_cell.length_b   1.000
_cell.length_c   1.000
_cell.angle_alpha   90.00
_cell.angle_beta   90.00
_cell.angle_gamma   90.00
#
_symmetry.space_group_name_H-M   'P 1'
#
loop_
_entity.id
_entity.type
_entity.pdbx_description
1 polymer ?
#
loop_
_entity_poly.entity_id
_entity_poly.type
_entity_poly.pdbx_seq_one_letter_code
_entity_poly.pdbx_strand_id
1 'polypeptide(L)'
;ADSPDAKDLICITVRDTGTGMSEEIATKALEPFFTTKPLGMGNGLGLSMVYQFVSESRGDISIQSELGDGTSITLTLPKTDVKLDTSSISREVNTDLIKPKVRILLVEDSAPLLTLVQRQLKNENFEVLTAMNGQEAFEIIHQDNKIDVIFSDIMLPGGISGFDICREARKIRSDFKVLLTTGYAQNTPNEIDALAKAPILYKPFSREDLLTRLAEIIAEPTPSTREL
;
A
#
# COMPACT_ATOMS: atom_id res chain seq x y z
N ALA A 1 34.55 12.22 4.37
CA ALA A 1 33.31 11.57 4.77
C ALA A 1 33.67 10.13 5.09
N ASP A 2 33.64 9.77 6.38
CA ASP A 2 33.98 8.44 6.85
C ASP A 2 32.93 7.44 6.30
N SER A 3 33.43 6.39 5.66
CA SER A 3 32.56 5.24 5.31
C SER A 3 32.10 4.60 6.62
N PRO A 4 30.80 4.27 6.74
CA PRO A 4 30.28 3.63 7.94
C PRO A 4 30.99 2.28 8.15
N ASP A 5 31.40 2.02 9.40
CA ASP A 5 31.96 0.73 9.79
C ASP A 5 30.97 -0.40 9.47
N ALA A 6 31.45 -1.55 8.98
CA ALA A 6 30.63 -2.69 8.61
C ALA A 6 29.73 -3.22 9.74
N LYS A 7 29.96 -2.78 10.98
CA LYS A 7 29.16 -3.09 12.17
C LYS A 7 27.86 -2.27 12.29
N ASP A 8 27.74 -1.20 11.50
CA ASP A 8 26.61 -0.27 11.56
C ASP A 8 25.69 -0.40 10.34
N LEU A 9 25.78 -1.52 9.63
CA LEU A 9 24.97 -1.81 8.46
C LEU A 9 24.04 -3.01 8.68
N ILE A 10 22.84 -2.91 8.14
CA ILE A 10 21.86 -4.01 8.06
C ILE A 10 21.81 -4.45 6.61
N CYS A 11 21.99 -5.75 6.36
CA CYS A 11 21.86 -6.34 5.04
C CYS A 11 20.58 -7.17 4.97
N ILE A 12 19.76 -6.90 3.94
CA ILE A 12 18.55 -7.66 3.63
C ILE A 12 18.76 -8.28 2.26
N THR A 13 18.77 -9.61 2.18
CA THR A 13 18.95 -10.33 0.92
C THR A 13 17.65 -11.06 0.57
N VAL A 14 17.17 -10.83 -0.65
CA VAL A 14 16.04 -11.55 -1.27
C VAL A 14 16.62 -12.38 -2.42
N ARG A 15 16.38 -13.68 -2.39
CA ARG A 15 16.83 -14.61 -3.44
C ARG A 15 15.66 -15.37 -4.03
N ASP A 16 15.65 -15.52 -5.35
CA ASP A 16 14.76 -16.41 -6.09
C ASP A 16 15.57 -17.47 -6.85
N THR A 17 14.89 -18.50 -7.31
CA THR A 17 15.41 -19.58 -8.16
C THR A 17 14.78 -19.51 -9.55
N GLY A 18 14.55 -18.30 -10.05
CA GLY A 18 13.95 -18.03 -11.35
C GLY A 18 14.94 -18.21 -12.51
N THR A 19 14.59 -17.63 -13.65
CA THR A 19 15.40 -17.72 -14.87
C THR A 19 16.71 -16.94 -14.80
N GLY A 20 16.89 -16.10 -13.80
CA GLY A 20 18.03 -15.20 -13.69
C GLY A 20 18.08 -14.15 -14.81
N MET A 21 19.17 -13.40 -14.84
CA MET A 21 19.40 -12.31 -15.78
C MET A 21 20.84 -12.37 -16.32
N SER A 22 21.02 -11.92 -17.57
CA SER A 22 22.37 -11.62 -18.08
C SER A 22 22.95 -10.38 -17.37
N GLU A 23 24.25 -10.21 -17.40
CA GLU A 23 24.94 -9.04 -16.83
C GLU A 23 24.39 -7.72 -17.41
N GLU A 24 24.11 -7.70 -18.71
CA GLU A 24 23.51 -6.52 -19.36
C GLU A 24 22.12 -6.16 -18.80
N ILE A 25 21.28 -7.16 -18.56
CA ILE A 25 19.95 -6.96 -17.98
C ILE A 25 20.06 -6.55 -16.52
N ALA A 26 20.94 -7.21 -15.75
CA ALA A 26 21.14 -6.89 -14.33
C ALA A 26 21.59 -5.44 -14.12
N THR A 27 22.47 -4.94 -15.00
CA THR A 27 22.94 -3.54 -14.97
C THR A 27 21.81 -2.55 -15.21
N LYS A 28 20.86 -2.86 -16.12
CA LYS A 28 19.73 -1.98 -16.45
C LYS A 28 18.52 -2.18 -15.54
N ALA A 29 18.50 -3.24 -14.72
CA ALA A 29 17.35 -3.62 -13.92
C ALA A 29 16.91 -2.56 -12.91
N LEU A 30 17.82 -1.64 -12.53
CA LEU A 30 17.56 -0.52 -11.61
C LEU A 30 17.05 0.74 -12.35
N GLU A 31 17.09 0.76 -13.68
CA GLU A 31 16.63 1.91 -14.46
C GLU A 31 15.09 1.99 -14.43
N PRO A 32 14.51 3.20 -14.24
CA PRO A 32 13.07 3.37 -14.33
C PRO A 32 12.52 2.92 -15.69
N PHE A 33 11.36 2.25 -15.67
CA PHE A 33 10.65 1.73 -16.83
C PHE A 33 11.34 0.59 -17.59
N PHE A 34 12.53 0.16 -17.18
CA PHE A 34 13.18 -1.00 -17.77
C PHE A 34 12.46 -2.30 -17.38
N THR A 35 12.06 -3.08 -18.36
CA THR A 35 11.40 -4.39 -18.15
C THR A 35 11.66 -5.32 -19.32
N THR A 36 11.88 -6.60 -19.03
CA THR A 36 11.95 -7.68 -20.01
C THR A 36 10.60 -8.39 -20.22
N LYS A 37 9.57 -7.99 -19.45
CA LYS A 37 8.22 -8.56 -19.55
C LYS A 37 7.48 -7.97 -20.75
N PRO A 38 6.55 -8.72 -21.39
CA PRO A 38 5.69 -8.21 -22.45
C PRO A 38 4.90 -6.97 -22.00
N LEU A 39 4.53 -6.12 -22.97
CA LEU A 39 3.67 -4.95 -22.76
C LEU A 39 2.42 -5.32 -21.93
N GLY A 40 2.22 -4.59 -20.82
CA GLY A 40 1.09 -4.81 -19.91
C GLY A 40 1.34 -5.82 -18.78
N MET A 41 2.48 -6.55 -18.77
CA MET A 41 2.82 -7.50 -17.70
C MET A 41 3.87 -6.97 -16.70
N GLY A 42 4.30 -5.73 -16.86
CA GLY A 42 5.22 -5.07 -15.94
C GLY A 42 5.47 -3.63 -16.40
N ASN A 43 5.53 -2.71 -15.45
CA ASN A 43 5.78 -1.29 -15.70
C ASN A 43 7.26 -0.90 -15.54
N GLY A 44 8.14 -1.84 -15.13
CA GLY A 44 9.57 -1.57 -14.92
C GLY A 44 9.90 -0.60 -13.78
N LEU A 45 8.96 -0.38 -12.85
CA LEU A 45 9.15 0.58 -11.75
C LEU A 45 9.51 -0.06 -10.41
N GLY A 46 9.23 -1.36 -10.21
CA GLY A 46 9.38 -1.99 -8.90
C GLY A 46 10.81 -1.90 -8.35
N LEU A 47 11.80 -2.27 -9.14
CA LEU A 47 13.19 -2.31 -8.68
C LEU A 47 13.82 -0.92 -8.62
N SER A 48 13.44 -0.01 -9.52
CA SER A 48 13.88 1.38 -9.48
C SER A 48 13.34 2.13 -8.25
N MET A 49 12.12 1.83 -7.80
CA MET A 49 11.58 2.37 -6.54
C MET A 49 12.33 1.85 -5.31
N VAL A 50 12.71 0.56 -5.30
CA VAL A 50 13.55 0.00 -4.24
C VAL A 50 14.91 0.69 -4.22
N TYR A 51 15.53 0.89 -5.39
CA TYR A 51 16.80 1.61 -5.53
C TYR A 51 16.69 3.05 -5.00
N GLN A 52 15.64 3.78 -5.36
CA GLN A 52 15.40 5.13 -4.87
C GLN A 52 15.27 5.15 -3.35
N PHE A 53 14.44 4.28 -2.76
CA PHE A 53 14.25 4.17 -1.32
C PHE A 53 15.57 3.90 -0.59
N VAL A 54 16.35 2.94 -1.08
CA VAL A 54 17.66 2.57 -0.49
C VAL A 54 18.64 3.74 -0.57
N SER A 55 18.70 4.43 -1.72
CA SER A 55 19.57 5.59 -1.94
C SER A 55 19.18 6.77 -1.03
N GLU A 56 17.91 7.08 -0.89
CA GLU A 56 17.40 8.11 0.03
C GLU A 56 17.69 7.77 1.49
N SER A 57 17.71 6.47 1.82
CA SER A 57 18.09 5.94 3.13
C SER A 57 19.61 5.87 3.34
N ARG A 58 20.43 6.40 2.43
CA ARG A 58 21.91 6.31 2.44
C ARG A 58 22.43 4.89 2.45
N GLY A 59 21.68 3.99 1.87
CA GLY A 59 22.03 2.58 1.69
C GLY A 59 22.62 2.31 0.31
N ASP A 60 22.82 1.02 0.03
CA ASP A 60 23.29 0.52 -1.26
C ASP A 60 22.51 -0.73 -1.67
N ILE A 61 22.43 -1.00 -2.98
CA ILE A 61 21.78 -2.17 -3.55
C ILE A 61 22.74 -2.91 -4.46
N SER A 62 22.85 -4.21 -4.28
CA SER A 62 23.59 -5.09 -5.18
C SER A 62 22.72 -6.19 -5.75
N ILE A 63 22.93 -6.48 -7.04
CA ILE A 63 22.24 -7.54 -7.76
C ILE A 63 23.27 -8.57 -8.20
N GLN A 64 23.04 -9.82 -7.84
CA GLN A 64 23.79 -10.99 -8.32
C GLN A 64 22.79 -11.89 -9.03
N SER A 65 23.01 -12.13 -10.32
CA SER A 65 22.10 -12.96 -11.12
C SER A 65 22.89 -13.69 -12.19
N GLU A 66 22.49 -14.95 -12.44
CA GLU A 66 23.04 -15.78 -13.49
C GLU A 66 21.88 -16.49 -14.21
N LEU A 67 21.98 -16.59 -15.54
CA LEU A 67 20.95 -17.23 -16.34
C LEU A 67 20.82 -18.71 -15.95
N GLY A 68 19.60 -19.10 -15.54
CA GLY A 68 19.27 -20.44 -15.09
C GLY A 68 19.46 -20.71 -13.59
N ASP A 69 20.07 -19.78 -12.80
CA ASP A 69 20.34 -19.96 -11.36
C ASP A 69 19.47 -19.02 -10.46
N GLY A 70 18.77 -18.07 -11.10
CA GLY A 70 17.94 -17.12 -10.36
C GLY A 70 18.64 -15.78 -10.06
N THR A 71 18.08 -15.03 -9.11
CA THR A 71 18.55 -13.69 -8.75
C THR A 71 18.64 -13.53 -7.24
N SER A 72 19.67 -12.87 -6.79
CA SER A 72 19.88 -12.45 -5.41
C SER A 72 20.04 -10.94 -5.36
N ILE A 73 19.15 -10.24 -4.67
CA ILE A 73 19.20 -8.78 -4.46
C ILE A 73 19.52 -8.52 -3.00
N THR A 74 20.58 -7.80 -2.74
CA THR A 74 21.00 -7.42 -1.38
C THR A 74 20.86 -5.92 -1.20
N LEU A 75 20.10 -5.51 -0.21
CA LEU A 75 19.97 -4.13 0.25
C LEU A 75 20.86 -3.96 1.47
N THR A 76 21.67 -2.92 1.48
CA THR A 76 22.51 -2.55 2.61
C THR A 76 22.05 -1.20 3.14
N LEU A 77 21.60 -1.15 4.38
CA LEU A 77 21.04 0.05 5.00
C LEU A 77 21.84 0.43 6.26
N PRO A 78 22.05 1.71 6.55
CA PRO A 78 22.65 2.13 7.80
C PRO A 78 21.75 1.76 8.98
N LYS A 79 22.36 1.17 10.02
CA LYS A 79 21.69 0.92 11.28
C LYS A 79 21.44 2.26 11.97
N THR A 80 20.25 2.44 12.55
CA THR A 80 19.98 3.55 13.42
C THR A 80 19.88 3.08 14.87
N ASP A 81 20.54 3.80 15.78
CA ASP A 81 20.40 3.59 17.22
C ASP A 81 19.27 4.43 17.82
N VAL A 82 18.48 5.09 16.98
CA VAL A 82 17.26 5.77 17.45
C VAL A 82 16.34 4.71 18.06
N LYS A 83 16.30 4.67 19.38
CA LYS A 83 15.26 3.93 20.07
C LYS A 83 13.94 4.53 19.63
N LEU A 84 13.21 3.77 18.82
CA LEU A 84 11.81 4.08 18.59
C LEU A 84 11.19 4.13 19.99
N ASP A 85 10.67 5.30 20.34
CA ASP A 85 9.96 5.46 21.60
C ASP A 85 8.63 4.71 21.49
N THR A 86 8.72 3.39 21.70
CA THR A 86 7.55 2.49 21.67
C THR A 86 6.57 2.79 22.81
N SER A 87 6.91 3.72 23.70
CA SER A 87 6.01 4.15 24.77
C SER A 87 4.82 4.99 24.25
N SER A 88 4.92 5.57 23.05
CA SER A 88 3.78 6.23 22.40
C SER A 88 2.85 5.26 21.64
N ILE A 89 3.28 4.00 21.43
CA ILE A 89 2.51 2.98 20.68
C ILE A 89 1.52 2.25 21.61
N SER A 90 1.72 2.31 22.92
CA SER A 90 0.78 1.77 23.90
C SER A 90 -0.24 2.83 24.34
N ARG A 91 -0.94 3.47 23.42
CA ARG A 91 -2.32 3.83 23.74
C ARG A 91 -3.07 2.51 23.81
N GLU A 92 -3.16 1.97 25.04
CA GLU A 92 -4.19 1.02 25.39
C GLU A 92 -5.52 1.62 24.91
N VAL A 93 -5.95 1.16 23.75
CA VAL A 93 -7.33 1.36 23.33
C VAL A 93 -8.12 0.52 24.32
N ASN A 94 -8.69 1.20 25.30
CA ASN A 94 -9.54 0.61 26.33
C ASN A 94 -10.69 -0.14 25.62
N THR A 95 -10.53 -1.47 25.49
CA THR A 95 -11.40 -2.35 24.69
C THR A 95 -12.69 -2.74 25.42
N ASP A 96 -13.06 -2.06 26.51
CA ASP A 96 -14.18 -2.43 27.37
C ASP A 96 -15.53 -1.78 27.03
N LEU A 97 -15.69 -1.25 25.84
CA LEU A 97 -17.01 -0.92 25.32
C LEU A 97 -17.20 -1.70 24.01
N ILE A 98 -18.26 -2.50 23.93
CA ILE A 98 -18.74 -3.17 22.72
C ILE A 98 -19.08 -2.08 21.69
N LYS A 99 -18.05 -1.52 21.04
CA LYS A 99 -18.24 -0.70 19.87
C LYS A 99 -18.61 -1.64 18.72
N PRO A 100 -19.61 -1.32 17.91
CA PRO A 100 -19.90 -2.10 16.73
C PRO A 100 -18.60 -2.27 15.94
N LYS A 101 -18.34 -3.51 15.52
CA LYS A 101 -17.10 -3.85 14.81
C LYS A 101 -17.11 -3.11 13.48
N VAL A 102 -16.18 -2.17 13.28
CA VAL A 102 -16.09 -1.41 12.03
C VAL A 102 -15.81 -2.36 10.87
N ARG A 103 -16.64 -2.28 9.84
CA ARG A 103 -16.57 -3.14 8.66
C ARG A 103 -15.89 -2.39 7.51
N ILE A 104 -14.79 -2.95 7.03
CA ILE A 104 -13.94 -2.37 5.98
C ILE A 104 -14.05 -3.20 4.71
N LEU A 105 -14.33 -2.58 3.58
CA LEU A 105 -14.11 -3.14 2.26
C LEU A 105 -12.69 -2.77 1.80
N LEU A 106 -11.80 -3.75 1.73
CA LEU A 106 -10.44 -3.62 1.24
C LEU A 106 -10.38 -4.03 -0.23
N VAL A 107 -9.94 -3.11 -1.12
CA VAL A 107 -9.82 -3.36 -2.55
C VAL A 107 -8.36 -3.19 -2.98
N GLU A 108 -7.74 -4.26 -3.43
CA GLU A 108 -6.32 -4.33 -3.81
C GLU A 108 -6.12 -5.48 -4.80
N ASP A 109 -5.51 -5.23 -5.94
CA ASP A 109 -5.29 -6.23 -7.00
C ASP A 109 -4.10 -7.16 -6.72
N SER A 110 -3.16 -6.73 -5.90
CA SER A 110 -2.03 -7.56 -5.45
C SER A 110 -2.47 -8.54 -4.36
N ALA A 111 -2.67 -9.80 -4.68
CA ALA A 111 -3.07 -10.83 -3.72
C ALA A 111 -2.15 -10.93 -2.48
N PRO A 112 -0.81 -10.82 -2.59
CA PRO A 112 0.07 -10.78 -1.42
C PRO A 112 -0.20 -9.57 -0.51
N LEU A 113 -0.36 -8.37 -1.10
CA LEU A 113 -0.62 -7.15 -0.35
C LEU A 113 -2.01 -7.17 0.27
N LEU A 114 -3.03 -7.60 -0.47
CA LEU A 114 -4.39 -7.82 0.03
C LEU A 114 -4.40 -8.71 1.28
N THR A 115 -3.70 -9.85 1.21
CA THR A 115 -3.61 -10.81 2.33
C THR A 115 -2.91 -10.20 3.54
N LEU A 116 -1.81 -9.48 3.31
CA LEU A 116 -1.05 -8.82 4.37
C LEU A 116 -1.89 -7.77 5.09
N VAL A 117 -2.50 -6.86 4.34
CA VAL A 117 -3.31 -5.77 4.88
C VAL A 117 -4.57 -6.31 5.55
N GLN A 118 -5.24 -7.30 4.96
CA GLN A 118 -6.39 -7.97 5.58
C GLN A 118 -6.02 -8.55 6.94
N ARG A 119 -4.87 -9.23 7.05
CA ARG A 119 -4.39 -9.81 8.31
C ARG A 119 -4.11 -8.72 9.35
N GLN A 120 -3.47 -7.63 8.95
CA GLN A 120 -3.19 -6.50 9.84
C GLN A 120 -4.50 -5.91 10.41
N LEU A 121 -5.49 -5.65 9.55
CA LEU A 121 -6.78 -5.08 9.96
C LEU A 121 -7.58 -6.05 10.85
N LYS A 122 -7.58 -7.35 10.53
CA LYS A 122 -8.24 -8.36 11.38
C LYS A 122 -7.62 -8.46 12.78
N ASN A 123 -6.30 -8.30 12.89
CA ASN A 123 -5.61 -8.28 14.19
C ASN A 123 -6.01 -7.06 15.04
N GLU A 124 -6.49 -5.99 14.43
CA GLU A 124 -7.05 -4.78 15.09
C GLU A 124 -8.56 -4.85 15.28
N ASN A 125 -9.13 -6.04 15.21
CA ASN A 125 -10.55 -6.30 15.44
C ASN A 125 -11.51 -5.66 14.42
N PHE A 126 -11.04 -5.27 13.22
CA PHE A 126 -11.91 -4.88 12.11
C PHE A 126 -12.56 -6.11 11.46
N GLU A 127 -13.77 -5.95 10.93
CA GLU A 127 -14.36 -6.89 10.01
C GLU A 127 -13.96 -6.51 8.57
N VAL A 128 -13.33 -7.43 7.82
CA VAL A 128 -12.73 -7.09 6.53
C VAL A 128 -13.32 -7.95 5.43
N LEU A 129 -14.01 -7.30 4.50
CA LEU A 129 -14.38 -7.81 3.19
C LEU A 129 -13.27 -7.46 2.19
N THR A 130 -13.04 -8.30 1.21
CA THR A 130 -11.96 -8.09 0.23
C THR A 130 -12.47 -8.19 -1.19
N ALA A 131 -11.92 -7.37 -2.09
CA ALA A 131 -12.10 -7.42 -3.53
C ALA A 131 -10.75 -7.26 -4.23
N MET A 132 -10.53 -7.95 -5.34
CA MET A 132 -9.30 -7.87 -6.12
C MET A 132 -9.41 -6.92 -7.33
N ASN A 133 -10.59 -6.41 -7.60
CA ASN A 133 -10.87 -5.47 -8.69
C ASN A 133 -12.14 -4.66 -8.42
N GLY A 134 -12.37 -3.66 -9.28
CA GLY A 134 -13.53 -2.77 -9.11
C GLY A 134 -14.88 -3.45 -9.29
N GLN A 135 -14.98 -4.48 -10.14
CA GLN A 135 -16.23 -5.20 -10.38
C GLN A 135 -16.67 -5.98 -9.12
N GLU A 136 -15.74 -6.71 -8.50
CA GLU A 136 -15.99 -7.39 -7.21
C GLU A 136 -16.38 -6.40 -6.11
N ALA A 137 -15.70 -5.24 -6.06
CA ALA A 137 -16.03 -4.20 -5.11
C ALA A 137 -17.47 -3.68 -5.29
N PHE A 138 -17.93 -3.45 -6.53
CA PHE A 138 -19.31 -3.06 -6.82
C PHE A 138 -20.31 -4.10 -6.34
N GLU A 139 -20.07 -5.38 -6.62
CA GLU A 139 -20.95 -6.46 -6.18
C GLU A 139 -21.10 -6.50 -4.66
N ILE A 140 -19.98 -6.35 -3.94
CA ILE A 140 -19.99 -6.32 -2.47
C ILE A 140 -20.75 -5.10 -1.94
N ILE A 141 -20.50 -3.90 -2.49
CA ILE A 141 -21.16 -2.66 -2.06
C ILE A 141 -22.68 -2.73 -2.27
N HIS A 142 -23.14 -3.36 -3.35
CA HIS A 142 -24.57 -3.51 -3.62
C HIS A 142 -25.25 -4.57 -2.75
N GLN A 143 -24.50 -5.57 -2.29
CA GLN A 143 -25.04 -6.67 -1.46
C GLN A 143 -24.97 -6.38 0.04
N ASP A 144 -24.00 -5.57 0.48
CA ASP A 144 -23.72 -5.32 1.89
C ASP A 144 -23.84 -3.84 2.25
N ASN A 145 -24.94 -3.51 2.91
CA ASN A 145 -25.22 -2.15 3.37
C ASN A 145 -24.57 -1.79 4.73
N LYS A 146 -23.76 -2.68 5.30
CA LYS A 146 -23.12 -2.49 6.62
C LYS A 146 -21.63 -2.11 6.53
N ILE A 147 -21.12 -1.82 5.32
CA ILE A 147 -19.75 -1.34 5.15
C ILE A 147 -19.65 0.06 5.75
N ASP A 148 -18.66 0.28 6.63
CA ASP A 148 -18.39 1.58 7.24
C ASP A 148 -17.30 2.34 6.48
N VAL A 149 -16.25 1.61 6.04
CA VAL A 149 -15.07 2.19 5.40
C VAL A 149 -14.77 1.46 4.10
N ILE A 150 -14.47 2.20 3.04
CA ILE A 150 -13.87 1.69 1.80
C ILE A 150 -12.40 2.07 1.81
N PHE A 151 -11.51 1.07 1.82
CA PHE A 151 -10.07 1.23 1.67
C PHE A 151 -9.63 0.61 0.34
N SER A 152 -9.30 1.45 -0.64
CA SER A 152 -9.10 1.01 -2.03
C SER A 152 -7.82 1.57 -2.64
N ASP A 153 -7.10 0.73 -3.40
CA ASP A 153 -6.16 1.26 -4.38
C ASP A 153 -6.91 2.10 -5.42
N ILE A 154 -6.27 3.21 -5.84
CA ILE A 154 -6.78 4.06 -6.92
C ILE A 154 -6.64 3.33 -8.26
N MET A 155 -5.50 2.66 -8.49
CA MET A 155 -5.16 2.03 -9.77
C MET A 155 -5.51 0.54 -9.72
N LEU A 156 -6.67 0.17 -10.24
CA LEU A 156 -7.15 -1.21 -10.29
C LEU A 156 -7.24 -1.71 -11.74
N PRO A 157 -7.06 -3.01 -11.98
CA PRO A 157 -7.24 -3.58 -13.31
C PRO A 157 -8.72 -3.58 -13.71
N GLY A 158 -8.98 -3.59 -15.03
CA GLY A 158 -10.35 -3.72 -15.56
C GLY A 158 -11.08 -2.40 -15.78
N GLY A 159 -10.39 -1.25 -15.70
CA GLY A 159 -10.94 0.05 -16.06
C GLY A 159 -11.86 0.71 -15.01
N ILE A 160 -12.05 0.09 -13.85
CA ILE A 160 -12.77 0.66 -12.71
C ILE A 160 -11.72 1.06 -11.67
N SER A 161 -11.59 2.35 -11.42
CA SER A 161 -10.66 2.91 -10.43
C SER A 161 -11.23 2.94 -9.02
N GLY A 162 -10.38 3.15 -8.02
CA GLY A 162 -10.81 3.41 -6.64
C GLY A 162 -11.74 4.63 -6.52
N PHE A 163 -11.58 5.62 -7.39
CA PHE A 163 -12.50 6.77 -7.47
C PHE A 163 -13.90 6.37 -7.96
N ASP A 164 -13.98 5.45 -8.94
CA ASP A 164 -15.26 4.95 -9.45
C ASP A 164 -15.99 4.16 -8.36
N ILE A 165 -15.26 3.36 -7.58
CA ILE A 165 -15.79 2.63 -6.43
C ILE A 165 -16.41 3.59 -5.41
N CYS A 166 -15.69 4.66 -5.06
CA CYS A 166 -16.19 5.67 -4.14
C CYS A 166 -17.41 6.41 -4.68
N ARG A 167 -17.41 6.70 -5.98
CA ARG A 167 -18.56 7.34 -6.65
C ARG A 167 -19.79 6.46 -6.63
N GLU A 168 -19.64 5.17 -6.90
CA GLU A 168 -20.73 4.21 -6.86
C GLU A 168 -21.27 4.03 -5.45
N ALA A 169 -20.38 3.87 -4.46
CA ALA A 169 -20.76 3.77 -3.06
C ALA A 169 -21.62 4.98 -2.59
N ARG A 170 -21.23 6.19 -2.97
CA ARG A 170 -21.96 7.42 -2.62
C ARG A 170 -23.34 7.53 -3.23
N LYS A 171 -23.64 6.84 -4.35
CA LYS A 171 -24.99 6.77 -4.91
C LYS A 171 -25.91 5.92 -4.03
N ILE A 172 -25.36 4.92 -3.35
CA ILE A 172 -26.11 4.01 -2.48
C ILE A 172 -26.29 4.65 -1.10
N ARG A 173 -25.21 5.21 -0.55
CA ARG A 173 -25.21 5.81 0.79
C ARG A 173 -24.10 6.88 0.87
N SER A 174 -24.45 8.07 1.33
CA SER A 174 -23.52 9.23 1.35
C SER A 174 -22.54 9.21 2.52
N ASP A 175 -22.74 8.36 3.52
CA ASP A 175 -22.00 8.32 4.78
C ASP A 175 -20.82 7.34 4.80
N PHE A 176 -20.49 6.69 3.68
CA PHE A 176 -19.29 5.89 3.57
C PHE A 176 -18.03 6.71 3.89
N LYS A 177 -17.22 6.19 4.78
CA LYS A 177 -15.86 6.66 4.99
C LYS A 177 -14.95 6.09 3.89
N VAL A 178 -14.00 6.86 3.42
CA VAL A 178 -13.12 6.45 2.31
C VAL A 178 -11.68 6.73 2.67
N LEU A 179 -10.81 5.73 2.43
CA LEU A 179 -9.37 5.86 2.40
C LEU A 179 -8.88 5.32 1.07
N LEU A 180 -8.22 6.16 0.29
CA LEU A 180 -7.60 5.73 -0.96
C LEU A 180 -6.12 5.47 -0.78
N THR A 181 -5.54 4.58 -1.58
CA THR A 181 -4.09 4.35 -1.60
C THR A 181 -3.55 4.38 -3.02
N THR A 182 -2.30 4.81 -3.17
CA THR A 182 -1.62 4.86 -4.47
C THR A 182 -0.11 4.77 -4.31
N GLY A 183 0.56 4.13 -5.27
CA GLY A 183 2.02 4.14 -5.40
C GLY A 183 2.58 5.37 -6.13
N TYR A 184 1.72 6.22 -6.71
CA TYR A 184 2.12 7.35 -7.53
C TYR A 184 1.89 8.69 -6.82
N ALA A 185 2.98 9.34 -6.41
CA ALA A 185 2.93 10.67 -5.79
C ALA A 185 2.70 11.84 -6.79
N GLN A 186 2.86 11.63 -8.09
CA GLN A 186 2.97 12.76 -9.05
C GLN A 186 1.94 12.82 -10.17
N ASN A 187 1.07 11.83 -10.37
CA ASN A 187 0.10 11.83 -11.46
C ASN A 187 -1.29 11.36 -11.01
N THR A 188 -1.80 11.95 -9.94
CA THR A 188 -3.23 11.84 -9.69
C THR A 188 -3.93 12.78 -10.67
N PRO A 189 -4.81 12.27 -11.55
CA PRO A 189 -5.53 13.10 -12.51
C PRO A 189 -6.34 14.20 -11.81
N ASN A 190 -6.71 15.25 -12.54
CA ASN A 190 -7.61 16.35 -12.11
C ASN A 190 -8.98 15.87 -11.54
N GLU A 191 -9.24 14.57 -11.53
CA GLU A 191 -10.39 13.91 -10.89
C GLU A 191 -10.35 13.96 -9.35
N ILE A 192 -9.16 14.26 -8.75
CA ILE A 192 -9.04 14.53 -7.30
C ILE A 192 -9.92 15.72 -6.90
N ASP A 193 -10.16 16.69 -7.78
CA ASP A 193 -10.97 17.88 -7.48
C ASP A 193 -12.46 17.56 -7.23
N ALA A 194 -13.02 16.53 -7.82
CA ALA A 194 -14.43 16.18 -7.66
C ALA A 194 -14.72 15.26 -6.46
N LEU A 195 -13.73 14.49 -6.03
CA LEU A 195 -13.72 13.68 -4.80
C LEU A 195 -12.77 14.29 -3.75
N ALA A 196 -12.42 15.54 -3.90
CA ALA A 196 -11.33 16.34 -3.30
C ALA A 196 -11.23 16.36 -1.76
N LYS A 197 -11.88 15.42 -1.07
CA LYS A 197 -11.78 15.26 0.40
C LYS A 197 -11.51 13.82 0.84
N ALA A 198 -11.34 12.85 -0.07
CA ALA A 198 -10.96 11.51 0.36
C ALA A 198 -9.48 11.50 0.73
N PRO A 199 -9.11 11.15 1.97
CA PRO A 199 -7.73 11.05 2.39
C PRO A 199 -7.01 9.98 1.57
N ILE A 200 -5.75 10.27 1.19
CA ILE A 200 -4.90 9.35 0.43
C ILE A 200 -3.76 8.90 1.32
N LEU A 201 -3.50 7.59 1.32
CA LEU A 201 -2.35 6.96 1.94
C LEU A 201 -1.37 6.51 0.83
N TYR A 202 -0.17 7.08 0.82
CA TYR A 202 0.81 6.77 -0.22
C TYR A 202 1.56 5.47 0.08
N LYS A 203 1.73 4.61 -0.92
CA LYS A 203 2.57 3.41 -0.85
C LYS A 203 4.05 3.81 -1.07
N PRO A 204 5.01 3.24 -0.29
CA PRO A 204 4.81 2.28 0.79
C PRO A 204 4.33 2.94 2.09
N PHE A 205 3.43 2.32 2.81
CA PHE A 205 2.95 2.77 4.11
C PHE A 205 3.23 1.72 5.19
N SER A 206 3.44 2.18 6.41
CA SER A 206 3.55 1.30 7.57
C SER A 206 2.17 0.89 8.10
N ARG A 207 2.14 -0.17 8.94
CA ARG A 207 0.91 -0.54 9.69
C ARG A 207 0.41 0.63 10.54
N GLU A 208 1.32 1.37 11.14
CA GLU A 208 0.99 2.51 12.01
C GLU A 208 0.34 3.65 11.22
N ASP A 209 0.88 3.99 10.04
CA ASP A 209 0.28 5.00 9.15
C ASP A 209 -1.15 4.61 8.77
N LEU A 210 -1.36 3.35 8.38
CA LEU A 210 -2.68 2.84 8.02
C LEU A 210 -3.67 2.96 9.18
N LEU A 211 -3.30 2.50 10.38
CA LEU A 211 -4.19 2.52 11.54
C LEU A 211 -4.49 3.95 12.00
N THR A 212 -3.49 4.85 11.96
CA THR A 212 -3.67 6.26 12.28
C THR A 212 -4.66 6.91 11.33
N ARG A 213 -4.49 6.72 10.03
CA ARG A 213 -5.41 7.26 9.02
C ARG A 213 -6.82 6.70 9.14
N LEU A 214 -6.97 5.40 9.39
CA LEU A 214 -8.28 4.79 9.62
C LEU A 214 -8.96 5.36 10.88
N ALA A 215 -8.21 5.54 11.97
CA ALA A 215 -8.73 6.12 13.20
C ALA A 215 -9.21 7.56 12.99
N GLU A 216 -8.45 8.39 12.28
CA GLU A 216 -8.82 9.76 11.92
C GLU A 216 -10.16 9.78 11.16
N ILE A 217 -10.25 8.98 10.09
CA ILE A 217 -11.42 8.93 9.21
C ILE A 217 -12.66 8.40 9.96
N ILE A 218 -12.48 7.38 10.80
CA ILE A 218 -13.58 6.80 11.57
C ILE A 218 -14.10 7.79 12.62
N ALA A 219 -13.22 8.60 13.20
CA ALA A 219 -13.57 9.58 14.20
C ALA A 219 -14.26 10.84 13.63
N GLU A 220 -14.06 11.13 12.33
CA GLU A 220 -14.73 12.27 11.69
C GLU A 220 -16.26 12.12 11.75
N PRO A 221 -17.00 13.18 12.14
CA PRO A 221 -18.46 13.13 12.09
C PRO A 221 -18.91 12.94 10.63
N THR A 222 -19.83 12.03 10.41
CA THR A 222 -20.46 11.83 9.10
C THR A 222 -21.15 13.14 8.69
N PRO A 223 -20.95 13.66 7.47
CA PRO A 223 -21.66 14.84 7.03
C PRO A 223 -23.17 14.62 7.16
N SER A 224 -23.77 15.35 8.07
CA SER A 224 -25.22 15.31 8.29
C SER A 224 -25.90 15.75 6.99
N THR A 225 -26.87 14.94 6.54
CA THR A 225 -27.78 15.23 5.42
C THR A 225 -28.66 16.44 5.81
N ARG A 226 -28.09 17.64 5.86
CA ARG A 226 -28.82 18.92 5.99
C ARG A 226 -28.00 19.96 5.25
N GLU A 227 -28.38 20.16 4.02
CA GLU A 227 -28.36 21.39 3.23
C GLU A 227 -28.40 21.02 1.75
N LEU A 228 -29.60 20.81 1.27
CA LEU A 228 -30.06 21.10 -0.07
C LEU A 228 -31.38 21.83 0.04
#